data_ea590d8a8b986e870197b36875006ba7
#
_entry.id   ea590d8a8b986e870197b36875006ba7
#
_cell.length_a   1.000
_cell.length_b   1.000
_cell.length_c   1.000
_cell.angle_alpha   90.00
_cell.angle_beta   90.00
_cell.angle_gamma   90.00
#
_symmetry.space_group_name_H-M   'P 1'
#
loop_
_entity.id
_entity.type
_entity.pdbx_description
1 polymer ?
#
loop_
_entity_poly.entity_id
_entity_poly.type
_entity_poly.pdbx_seq_one_letter_code
_entity_poly.pdbx_strand_id
1 'polypeptide(L)' 'MNPNDSPVIRDAVVEAEGKLADTGRIVLRASGTEPVIRVMVEGQDPEVVDDLAKRLAEVVADAANQG' A
#
# COMPACT_ATOMS: atom_id res chain seq x y z
N MET A 1 7.82 5.89 -10.11
CA MET A 1 8.19 4.58 -9.53
C MET A 1 7.00 3.63 -9.60
N ASN A 2 7.26 2.40 -9.99
CA ASN A 2 6.22 1.38 -10.05
C ASN A 2 6.20 0.61 -8.72
N PRO A 3 5.04 0.48 -8.06
CA PRO A 3 4.98 -0.23 -6.77
C PRO A 3 5.47 -1.68 -6.85
N ASN A 4 5.40 -2.30 -8.02
CA ASN A 4 5.87 -3.67 -8.21
C ASN A 4 7.39 -3.79 -8.26
N ASP A 5 8.11 -2.69 -8.44
CA ASP A 5 9.56 -2.69 -8.52
C ASP A 5 10.24 -2.60 -7.16
N SER A 6 9.50 -2.30 -6.10
CA SER A 6 10.07 -2.17 -4.76
C SER A 6 9.73 -3.40 -3.91
N PRO A 7 10.74 -4.17 -3.49
CA PRO A 7 10.49 -5.31 -2.60
C PRO A 7 9.93 -4.88 -1.24
N VAL A 8 10.29 -3.69 -0.76
CA VAL A 8 9.77 -3.17 0.50
C VAL A 8 8.27 -2.94 0.39
N ILE A 9 7.82 -2.31 -0.69
CA ILE A 9 6.39 -2.07 -0.91
C ILE A 9 5.65 -3.39 -1.08
N ARG A 10 6.19 -4.32 -1.85
CA ARG A 10 5.57 -5.62 -2.08
C ARG A 10 5.39 -6.39 -0.78
N ASP A 11 6.43 -6.41 0.06
CA ASP A 11 6.36 -7.11 1.33
C ASP A 11 5.30 -6.49 2.25
N ALA A 12 5.24 -5.17 2.28
CA ALA A 12 4.22 -4.47 3.07
C ALA A 12 2.80 -4.78 2.59
N VAL A 13 2.61 -4.85 1.28
CA VAL A 13 1.31 -5.19 0.70
C VAL A 13 0.91 -6.62 1.07
N VAL A 14 1.82 -7.57 0.93
CA VAL A 14 1.55 -8.97 1.27
C VAL A 14 1.18 -9.11 2.75
N GLU A 15 1.93 -8.45 3.61
CA GLU A 15 1.64 -8.46 5.04
C GLU A 15 0.26 -7.86 5.34
N ALA A 16 -0.06 -6.73 4.73
CA ALA A 16 -1.33 -6.07 4.93
C ALA A 16 -2.49 -6.91 4.39
N GLU A 17 -2.32 -7.55 3.24
CA GLU A 17 -3.33 -8.44 2.68
C GLU A 17 -3.59 -9.62 3.62
N GLY A 18 -2.54 -10.13 4.26
CA GLY A 18 -2.68 -11.20 5.24
C GLY A 18 -3.55 -10.79 6.42
N LYS A 19 -3.45 -9.53 6.85
CA LYS A 19 -4.28 -9.01 7.94
C LYS A 19 -5.74 -8.83 7.54
N LEU A 20 -5.99 -8.48 6.29
CA LEU A 20 -7.35 -8.35 5.78
C LEU A 20 -7.97 -9.72 5.49
N ALA A 21 -7.16 -10.71 5.17
CA ALA A 21 -7.60 -12.05 4.76
C ALA A 21 -8.63 -11.94 3.63
N ASP A 22 -9.77 -12.59 3.79
CA ASP A 22 -10.82 -12.57 2.77
C ASP A 22 -11.78 -11.39 2.93
N THR A 23 -11.55 -10.53 3.92
CA THR A 23 -12.48 -9.44 4.24
C THR A 23 -12.18 -8.15 3.48
N GLY A 24 -11.04 -8.08 2.79
CA GLY A 24 -10.69 -6.87 2.08
C GLY A 24 -9.59 -7.07 1.08
N ARG A 25 -9.15 -5.96 0.48
CA ARG A 25 -8.10 -5.99 -0.53
C ARG A 25 -7.33 -4.68 -0.54
N ILE A 26 -6.15 -4.73 -1.15
CA ILE A 26 -5.27 -3.57 -1.28
C ILE A 26 -5.00 -3.35 -2.76
N VAL A 27 -5.10 -2.09 -3.18
CA VAL A 27 -4.80 -1.68 -4.55
C VAL A 27 -3.76 -0.57 -4.51
N LEU A 28 -2.68 -0.75 -5.25
CA LEU A 28 -1.67 0.29 -5.45
C LEU A 28 -1.65 0.68 -6.91
N ARG A 29 -1.70 1.97 -7.17
CA ARG A 29 -1.68 2.49 -8.54
C ARG A 29 -0.66 3.61 -8.64
N ALA A 30 0.21 3.52 -9.64
CA ALA A 30 1.14 4.59 -9.94
C ALA A 30 0.42 5.66 -10.77
N SER A 31 0.69 6.93 -10.44
CA SER A 31 0.18 8.03 -11.24
C SER A 31 0.98 8.12 -12.54
N GLY A 32 0.27 8.39 -13.64
CA GLY A 32 0.91 8.46 -14.96
C GLY A 32 1.73 9.73 -15.20
N THR A 33 1.45 10.81 -14.46
CA THR A 33 2.08 12.10 -14.70
C THR A 33 2.97 12.57 -13.56
N GLU A 34 2.84 12.01 -12.39
CA GLU A 34 3.62 12.41 -11.22
C GLU A 34 4.16 11.16 -10.53
N PRO A 35 5.33 11.27 -9.85
CA PRO A 35 5.89 10.12 -9.14
C PRO A 35 5.14 9.86 -7.81
N VAL A 36 3.84 9.67 -7.91
CA VAL A 36 2.97 9.43 -6.76
C VAL A 36 2.31 8.06 -6.91
N ILE A 37 2.28 7.32 -5.83
CA ILE A 37 1.59 6.04 -5.77
C ILE A 37 0.33 6.22 -4.93
N ARG A 38 -0.81 5.85 -5.50
CA ARG A 38 -2.07 5.88 -4.78
C ARG A 38 -2.27 4.55 -4.06
N VAL A 39 -2.57 4.66 -2.79
CA VAL A 39 -2.84 3.49 -1.94
C VAL A 39 -4.32 3.46 -1.64
N MET A 40 -4.96 2.33 -1.96
CA MET A 40 -6.36 2.12 -1.64
C MET A 40 -6.50 0.83 -0.86
N VAL A 41 -7.15 0.89 0.29
CA VAL A 41 -7.40 -0.27 1.14
C VAL A 41 -8.90 -0.38 1.34
N GLU A 42 -9.45 -1.55 1.06
CA GLU A 42 -10.86 -1.86 1.29
C GLU A 42 -10.96 -3.00 2.29
N GLY A 43 -11.94 -2.94 3.16
CA GLY A 43 -12.16 -4.00 4.14
C GLY A 43 -13.41 -3.75 4.96
N GLN A 44 -13.79 -4.73 5.77
CA GLN A 44 -15.00 -4.66 6.59
C GLN A 44 -14.79 -3.88 7.89
N ASP A 45 -13.56 -3.88 8.41
CA ASP A 45 -13.24 -3.20 9.66
C ASP A 45 -12.58 -1.86 9.37
N PRO A 46 -13.27 -0.72 9.62
CA PRO A 46 -12.70 0.59 9.29
C PRO A 46 -11.43 0.93 10.08
N GLU A 47 -11.26 0.41 11.29
CA GLU A 47 -10.05 0.66 12.07
C GLU A 47 -8.85 -0.04 11.44
N VAL A 48 -9.02 -1.28 11.01
CA VAL A 48 -7.97 -2.04 10.34
C VAL A 48 -7.62 -1.40 9.00
N VAL A 49 -8.65 -1.02 8.23
CA VAL A 49 -8.48 -0.37 6.93
C VAL A 49 -7.67 0.93 7.09
N ASP A 50 -8.04 1.76 8.05
CA ASP A 50 -7.36 3.04 8.28
C ASP A 50 -5.89 2.82 8.69
N ASP A 51 -5.65 1.89 9.59
CA ASP A 51 -4.30 1.58 10.06
C ASP A 51 -3.41 1.07 8.94
N LEU A 52 -3.94 0.15 8.12
CA LEU A 52 -3.18 -0.39 7.00
C LEU A 52 -2.92 0.65 5.92
N ALA A 53 -3.89 1.51 5.64
CA ALA A 53 -3.72 2.57 4.67
C ALA A 53 -2.60 3.54 5.09
N LYS A 54 -2.57 3.91 6.37
CA LYS A 54 -1.52 4.78 6.91
C LYS A 54 -0.15 4.12 6.83
N ARG A 55 -0.05 2.85 7.19
CA ARG A 55 1.20 2.10 7.13
C ARG A 55 1.74 2.01 5.71
N LEU A 56 0.86 1.67 4.77
CA LEU A 56 1.27 1.55 3.38
C LEU A 56 1.70 2.89 2.81
N ALA A 57 1.01 3.96 3.17
CA ALA A 57 1.39 5.30 2.73
C ALA A 57 2.79 5.67 3.24
N GLU A 58 3.13 5.33 4.49
CA GLU A 58 4.46 5.57 5.04
C GLU A 58 5.52 4.75 4.32
N VAL A 59 5.24 3.47 4.06
CA VAL A 59 6.18 2.59 3.36
C VAL A 59 6.45 3.11 1.94
N VAL A 60 5.40 3.53 1.25
CA VAL A 60 5.52 4.07 -0.10
C VAL A 60 6.34 5.36 -0.10
N ALA A 61 6.09 6.24 0.87
CA ALA A 61 6.82 7.50 0.99
C ALA A 61 8.31 7.24 1.26
N ASP A 62 8.62 6.30 2.16
CA ASP A 62 10.00 5.95 2.48
C ASP A 62 10.71 5.36 1.27
N ALA A 63 10.05 4.48 0.53
CA ALA A 63 10.63 3.88 -0.66
C ALA A 63 10.91 4.92 -1.73
N ALA A 64 10.02 5.90 -1.89
CA ALA A 64 10.20 6.98 -2.84
C ALA A 64 11.38 7.88 -2.46
N ASN A 65 11.58 8.11 -1.16
CA ASN A 65 12.69 8.93 -0.68
C ASN A 65 14.05 8.23 -0.80
N GLN A 66 14.06 6.92 -0.82
CA GLN A 66 15.29 6.15 -0.96
C GLN A 66 15.71 5.94 -2.41
N GLY A 67 14.76 6.11 -3.29
CA GLY A 67 15.03 5.96 -4.72
C GLY A 67 15.64 7.20 -5.31
#